data_2e2fb385a79a6e08c7aee667b2a5e2a8
#
_entry.id   2e2fb385a79a6e08c7aee667b2a5e2a8
#
_cell.length_a   1.000
_cell.length_b   1.000
_cell.length_c   1.000
_cell.angle_alpha   90.00
_cell.angle_beta   90.00
_cell.angle_gamma   90.00
#
_symmetry.space_group_name_H-M   'P 1'
#
loop_
_entity.id
_entity.type
_entity.pdbx_description
1 polymer ?
#
loop_
_entity_poly.entity_id
_entity_poly.type
_entity_poly.pdbx_seq_one_letter_code
_entity_poly.pdbx_strand_id
1 'polypeptide(L)'
;MTSLLTDDVRAAYAEPFPTPESKAGVLAFPDLVPAEEDHPNTAPMNRVRDALRSWTKPTLVVWGADDRALPPALAHGFAELVPGAGEPVVLAGAGHFLQEDAPAEVASAIVAFLD
;
A
#
# COMPACT_ATOMS: atom_id res chain seq x y z
N MET A 1 -2.41 -9.68 5.12
CA MET A 1 -1.55 -10.86 5.12
C MET A 1 -2.43 -12.06 5.36
N THR A 2 -2.49 -12.97 4.42
CA THR A 2 -3.25 -14.22 4.49
C THR A 2 -2.33 -15.38 4.91
N SER A 3 -1.03 -15.30 4.62
CA SER A 3 -0.02 -16.27 4.99
C SER A 3 0.54 -16.04 6.40
N LEU A 4 0.92 -17.12 7.07
CA LEU A 4 1.60 -17.05 8.36
C LEU A 4 3.10 -16.78 8.10
N LEU A 5 3.63 -15.70 8.68
CA LEU A 5 5.06 -15.44 8.64
C LEU A 5 5.83 -16.51 9.41
N THR A 6 6.92 -16.99 8.83
CA THR A 6 7.89 -17.83 9.54
C THR A 6 8.60 -17.04 10.65
N ASP A 7 9.21 -17.74 11.61
CA ASP A 7 9.94 -17.07 12.70
C ASP A 7 11.12 -16.24 12.17
N ASP A 8 11.80 -16.71 11.13
CA ASP A 8 12.92 -15.98 10.49
C ASP A 8 12.45 -14.67 9.86
N VAL A 9 11.31 -14.67 9.17
CA VAL A 9 10.72 -13.45 8.59
C VAL A 9 10.28 -12.49 9.69
N ARG A 10 9.68 -13.00 10.78
CA ARG A 10 9.33 -12.17 11.95
C ARG A 10 10.56 -11.53 12.58
N ALA A 11 11.64 -12.29 12.73
CA ALA A 11 12.90 -11.80 13.26
C ALA A 11 13.49 -10.69 12.37
N ALA A 12 13.50 -10.88 11.05
CA ALA A 12 13.97 -9.88 10.10
C ALA A 12 13.17 -8.57 10.18
N TYR A 13 11.83 -8.64 10.30
CA TYR A 13 11.01 -7.45 10.50
C TYR A 13 11.22 -6.76 11.86
N ALA A 14 11.61 -7.51 12.89
CA ALA A 14 11.87 -6.98 14.22
C ALA A 14 13.28 -6.39 14.38
N GLU A 15 14.24 -6.83 13.59
CA GLU A 15 15.67 -6.46 13.70
C GLU A 15 15.92 -4.94 13.71
N PRO A 16 15.26 -4.11 12.87
CA PRO A 16 15.45 -2.66 12.91
C PRO A 16 14.91 -1.99 14.18
N PHE A 17 14.17 -2.72 15.01
CA PHE A 17 13.46 -2.20 16.18
C PHE A 17 13.81 -2.96 17.46
N PRO A 18 15.11 -2.94 17.90
CA PRO A 18 15.60 -3.76 19.01
C PRO A 18 15.07 -3.32 20.39
N THR A 19 14.57 -2.09 20.52
CA THR A 19 14.07 -1.57 21.79
C THR A 19 12.64 -1.01 21.64
N PRO A 20 11.88 -0.86 22.74
CA PRO A 20 10.57 -0.20 22.69
C PRO A 20 10.63 1.21 22.08
N GLU A 21 11.68 1.98 22.42
CA GLU A 21 11.87 3.36 21.95
C GLU A 21 12.09 3.41 20.43
N SER A 22 12.77 2.42 19.86
CA SER A 22 13.00 2.36 18.41
C SER A 22 11.71 2.14 17.61
N LYS A 23 10.61 1.72 18.28
CA LYS A 23 9.29 1.54 17.68
C LYS A 23 8.44 2.81 17.70
N ALA A 24 8.90 3.91 18.29
CA ALA A 24 8.09 5.12 18.45
C ALA A 24 7.52 5.65 17.11
N GLY A 25 8.33 5.64 16.03
CA GLY A 25 7.87 6.04 14.71
C GLY A 25 6.82 5.10 14.13
N VAL A 26 7.00 3.79 14.30
CA VAL A 26 6.03 2.78 13.84
C VAL A 26 4.69 2.93 14.55
N LEU A 27 4.72 3.19 15.86
CA LEU A 27 3.51 3.37 16.67
C LEU A 27 2.78 4.68 16.37
N ALA A 28 3.52 5.75 16.06
CA ALA A 28 2.95 7.05 15.73
C ALA A 28 2.44 7.14 14.27
N PHE A 29 2.89 6.26 13.37
CA PHE A 29 2.57 6.35 11.96
C PHE A 29 1.06 6.25 11.64
N PRO A 30 0.27 5.37 12.28
CA PRO A 30 -1.18 5.32 12.07
C PRO A 30 -1.89 6.63 12.44
N ASP A 31 -1.39 7.35 13.44
CA ASP A 31 -1.97 8.62 13.87
C ASP A 31 -1.77 9.77 12.85
N LEU A 32 -0.93 9.54 11.83
CA LEU A 32 -0.74 10.49 10.74
C LEU A 32 -1.80 10.37 9.65
N VAL A 33 -2.60 9.31 9.66
CA VAL A 33 -3.69 9.10 8.70
C VAL A 33 -4.87 9.99 9.10
N PRO A 34 -5.32 10.91 8.24
CA PRO A 34 -6.42 11.81 8.55
C PRO A 34 -7.74 11.04 8.56
N ALA A 35 -8.18 10.65 9.76
CA ALA A 35 -9.48 9.99 9.96
C ALA A 35 -10.64 11.00 10.03
N GLU A 36 -10.36 12.26 10.35
CA GLU A 36 -11.34 13.34 10.53
C GLU A 36 -10.96 14.58 9.70
N GLU A 37 -11.95 15.42 9.38
CA GLU A 37 -11.74 16.59 8.50
C GLU A 37 -10.81 17.65 9.10
N ASP A 38 -10.79 17.80 10.41
CA ASP A 38 -9.95 18.75 11.16
C ASP A 38 -8.55 18.23 11.48
N HIS A 39 -8.22 17.00 11.05
CA HIS A 39 -6.89 16.43 11.26
C HIS A 39 -5.79 17.26 10.57
N PRO A 40 -4.62 17.50 11.22
CA PRO A 40 -3.55 18.34 10.67
C PRO A 40 -3.07 17.90 9.27
N ASN A 41 -3.14 16.59 8.97
CA ASN A 41 -2.71 16.04 7.69
C ASN A 41 -3.79 16.08 6.60
N THR A 42 -5.02 16.48 6.89
CA THR A 42 -6.10 16.52 5.89
C THR A 42 -5.76 17.46 4.73
N ALA A 43 -5.31 18.67 5.00
CA ALA A 43 -4.94 19.61 3.94
C ALA A 43 -3.70 19.15 3.12
N PRO A 44 -2.61 18.64 3.71
CA PRO A 44 -1.54 18.00 2.96
C PRO A 44 -1.99 16.85 2.07
N MET A 45 -2.81 15.94 2.58
CA MET A 45 -3.29 14.77 1.82
C MET A 45 -4.23 15.17 0.68
N ASN A 46 -5.05 16.20 0.87
CA ASN A 46 -5.87 16.74 -0.21
C ASN A 46 -5.00 17.31 -1.35
N ARG A 47 -3.89 18.00 -1.03
CA ARG A 47 -2.93 18.46 -2.06
C ARG A 47 -2.30 17.29 -2.83
N VAL A 48 -1.95 16.21 -2.14
CA VAL A 48 -1.45 14.99 -2.80
C VAL A 48 -2.49 14.42 -3.75
N ARG A 49 -3.73 14.27 -3.29
CA ARG A 49 -4.84 13.79 -4.12
C ARG A 49 -5.05 14.67 -5.36
N ASP A 50 -5.02 15.99 -5.20
CA ASP A 50 -5.22 16.92 -6.30
C ASP A 50 -4.05 16.88 -7.31
N ALA A 51 -2.81 16.66 -6.83
CA ALA A 51 -1.65 16.42 -7.70
C ALA A 51 -1.79 15.11 -8.50
N LEU A 52 -2.28 14.04 -7.86
CA LEU A 52 -2.52 12.75 -8.53
C LEU A 52 -3.55 12.85 -9.65
N ARG A 53 -4.55 13.73 -9.55
CA ARG A 53 -5.54 13.99 -10.61
C ARG A 53 -4.93 14.54 -11.91
N SER A 54 -3.76 15.15 -11.82
CA SER A 54 -3.01 15.66 -12.98
C SER A 54 -1.79 14.80 -13.35
N TRP A 55 -1.62 13.64 -12.71
CA TRP A 55 -0.48 12.77 -12.95
C TRP A 55 -0.72 11.89 -14.18
N THR A 56 0.02 12.19 -15.26
CA THR A 56 -0.11 11.51 -16.57
C THR A 56 0.99 10.50 -16.88
N LYS A 57 1.94 10.32 -15.96
CA LYS A 57 3.01 9.32 -16.16
C LYS A 57 2.43 7.92 -16.00
N PRO A 58 2.97 6.92 -16.75
CA PRO A 58 2.55 5.53 -16.58
C PRO A 58 2.57 5.13 -15.09
N THR A 59 1.49 4.52 -14.65
CA THR A 59 1.28 4.14 -13.25
C THR A 59 0.67 2.75 -13.18
N LEU A 60 1.31 1.85 -12.45
CA LEU A 60 0.80 0.52 -12.14
C LEU A 60 0.12 0.54 -10.77
N VAL A 61 -1.13 0.06 -10.70
CA VAL A 61 -1.85 -0.18 -9.45
C VAL A 61 -1.94 -1.69 -9.23
N VAL A 62 -1.33 -2.19 -8.15
CA VAL A 62 -1.41 -3.61 -7.75
C VAL A 62 -2.04 -3.70 -6.37
N TRP A 63 -2.99 -4.60 -6.18
CA TRP A 63 -3.76 -4.70 -4.95
C TRP A 63 -4.04 -6.15 -4.55
N GLY A 64 -4.14 -6.40 -3.25
CA GLY A 64 -4.57 -7.70 -2.73
C GLY A 64 -6.10 -7.83 -2.72
N ALA A 65 -6.64 -8.91 -3.28
CA ALA A 65 -8.09 -9.17 -3.29
C ALA A 65 -8.68 -9.36 -1.89
N ASP A 66 -7.86 -9.87 -0.95
CA ASP A 66 -8.24 -10.16 0.42
C ASP A 66 -7.76 -9.09 1.42
N ASP A 67 -7.43 -7.89 0.94
CA ASP A 67 -7.02 -6.77 1.80
C ASP A 67 -8.21 -6.32 2.66
N ARG A 68 -8.09 -6.54 3.97
CA ARG A 68 -9.11 -6.18 4.97
C ARG A 68 -8.89 -4.79 5.57
N ALA A 69 -7.71 -4.23 5.40
CA ALA A 69 -7.39 -2.88 5.87
C ALA A 69 -7.82 -1.83 4.84
N LEU A 70 -7.51 -2.08 3.57
CA LEU A 70 -7.85 -1.22 2.44
C LEU A 70 -8.61 -2.05 1.39
N PRO A 71 -9.94 -1.95 1.30
CA PRO A 71 -10.74 -2.78 0.40
C PRO A 71 -10.31 -2.64 -1.08
N PRO A 72 -10.39 -3.70 -1.91
CA PRO A 72 -10.00 -3.68 -3.33
C PRO A 72 -10.71 -2.62 -4.18
N ALA A 73 -11.89 -2.16 -3.76
CA ALA A 73 -12.57 -1.04 -4.40
C ALA A 73 -11.71 0.24 -4.46
N LEU A 74 -10.77 0.41 -3.53
CA LEU A 74 -9.84 1.54 -3.55
C LEU A 74 -8.84 1.44 -4.70
N ALA A 75 -8.48 0.25 -5.18
CA ALA A 75 -7.61 0.09 -6.34
C ALA A 75 -8.24 0.73 -7.59
N HIS A 76 -9.52 0.46 -7.82
CA HIS A 76 -10.27 1.08 -8.92
C HIS A 76 -10.40 2.59 -8.72
N GLY A 77 -10.67 3.05 -7.48
CA GLY A 77 -10.70 4.47 -7.15
C GLY A 77 -9.36 5.19 -7.42
N PHE A 78 -8.22 4.54 -7.16
CA PHE A 78 -6.90 5.07 -7.51
C PHE A 78 -6.68 5.08 -9.02
N ALA A 79 -7.06 4.04 -9.74
CA ALA A 79 -6.94 3.99 -11.19
C ALA A 79 -7.80 5.06 -11.88
N GLU A 80 -9.01 5.32 -11.39
CA GLU A 80 -9.86 6.40 -11.88
C GLU A 80 -9.31 7.80 -11.54
N LEU A 81 -8.66 7.94 -10.37
CA LEU A 81 -8.10 9.21 -9.92
C LEU A 81 -6.88 9.64 -10.73
N VAL A 82 -6.02 8.67 -11.16
CA VAL A 82 -4.72 8.90 -11.76
C VAL A 82 -4.78 8.69 -13.27
N PRO A 83 -4.76 9.75 -14.09
CA PRO A 83 -4.88 9.62 -15.57
C PRO A 83 -3.82 8.73 -16.22
N GLY A 84 -2.67 8.55 -15.57
CA GLY A 84 -1.59 7.66 -16.04
C GLY A 84 -1.77 6.19 -15.65
N ALA A 85 -2.79 5.84 -14.86
CA ALA A 85 -3.04 4.48 -14.43
C ALA A 85 -3.89 3.72 -15.46
N GLY A 86 -3.54 2.44 -15.64
CA GLY A 86 -4.37 1.46 -16.34
C GLY A 86 -5.32 0.72 -15.39
N GLU A 87 -5.92 -0.35 -15.89
CA GLU A 87 -6.74 -1.25 -15.07
C GLU A 87 -5.90 -1.82 -13.92
N PRO A 88 -6.40 -1.83 -12.68
CA PRO A 88 -5.67 -2.39 -11.55
C PRO A 88 -5.44 -3.89 -11.68
N VAL A 89 -4.26 -4.36 -11.27
CA VAL A 89 -3.97 -5.78 -11.10
C VAL A 89 -4.37 -6.19 -9.68
N VAL A 90 -5.46 -6.94 -9.56
CA VAL A 90 -5.97 -7.42 -8.27
C VAL A 90 -5.57 -8.89 -8.09
N LEU A 91 -4.73 -9.18 -7.09
CA LEU A 91 -4.14 -10.48 -6.83
C LEU A 91 -5.02 -11.31 -5.87
N ALA A 92 -5.57 -12.41 -6.38
CA ALA A 92 -6.36 -13.34 -5.58
C ALA A 92 -5.51 -14.00 -4.49
N GLY A 93 -6.07 -14.16 -3.29
CA GLY A 93 -5.38 -14.78 -2.15
C GLY A 93 -4.35 -13.90 -1.45
N ALA A 94 -4.11 -12.68 -1.95
CA ALA A 94 -3.21 -11.72 -1.32
C ALA A 94 -3.98 -10.71 -0.46
N GLY A 95 -3.44 -10.41 0.73
CA GLY A 95 -3.97 -9.41 1.64
C GLY A 95 -3.23 -8.09 1.56
N HIS A 96 -3.23 -7.35 2.68
CA HIS A 96 -2.62 -6.02 2.76
C HIS A 96 -1.12 -6.01 2.45
N PHE A 97 -0.40 -7.04 2.85
CA PHE A 97 1.02 -7.24 2.55
C PHE A 97 1.17 -8.19 1.37
N LEU A 98 0.68 -7.77 0.21
CA LEU A 98 0.66 -8.59 -1.00
C LEU A 98 2.05 -9.05 -1.45
N GLN A 99 3.10 -8.30 -1.16
CA GLN A 99 4.49 -8.66 -1.45
C GLN A 99 4.97 -9.87 -0.62
N GLU A 100 4.32 -10.17 0.51
CA GLU A 100 4.58 -11.35 1.33
C GLU A 100 3.66 -12.52 0.93
N ASP A 101 2.43 -12.20 0.54
CA ASP A 101 1.43 -13.21 0.21
C ASP A 101 1.59 -13.73 -1.23
N ALA A 102 2.01 -12.88 -2.17
CA ALA A 102 2.10 -13.17 -3.61
C ALA A 102 3.32 -12.49 -4.28
N PRO A 103 4.57 -12.74 -3.81
CA PRO A 103 5.76 -12.04 -4.30
C PRO A 103 6.05 -12.26 -5.79
N ALA A 104 5.79 -13.45 -6.30
CA ALA A 104 6.04 -13.79 -7.71
C ALA A 104 5.07 -13.05 -8.65
N GLU A 105 3.81 -12.96 -8.26
CA GLU A 105 2.76 -12.27 -9.02
C GLU A 105 3.00 -10.76 -9.01
N VAL A 106 3.42 -10.19 -7.86
CA VAL A 106 3.81 -8.78 -7.76
C VAL A 106 4.99 -8.49 -8.69
N ALA A 107 6.04 -9.31 -8.64
CA ALA A 107 7.20 -9.17 -9.51
C ALA A 107 6.81 -9.26 -10.99
N SER A 108 5.96 -10.23 -11.35
CA SER A 108 5.49 -10.41 -12.73
C SER A 108 4.69 -9.20 -13.24
N ALA A 109 3.82 -8.63 -12.38
CA ALA A 109 3.07 -7.42 -12.73
C ALA A 109 3.99 -6.22 -12.97
N ILE A 110 5.04 -6.06 -12.14
CA ILE A 110 6.03 -4.98 -12.30
C ILE A 110 6.83 -5.15 -13.62
N VAL A 111 7.32 -6.37 -13.90
CA VAL A 111 8.08 -6.64 -15.12
C VAL A 111 7.22 -6.36 -16.35
N ALA A 112 5.99 -6.88 -16.39
CA ALA A 112 5.07 -6.65 -17.51
C ALA A 112 4.69 -5.17 -17.71
N PHE A 113 4.76 -4.37 -16.67
CA PHE A 113 4.52 -2.93 -16.76
C PHE A 113 5.72 -2.15 -17.29
N LEU A 114 6.95 -2.66 -17.13
CA LEU A 114 8.19 -2.01 -17.56
C LEU A 114 8.61 -2.36 -18.98
N ASP A 115 8.08 -3.45 -19.54
CA ASP A 115 8.30 -3.90 -20.94
C ASP A 115 7.47 -3.08 -21.93
#